data_aea5b4bcc5c357a8d745368b2a70272e
#
_entry.id   aea5b4bcc5c357a8d745368b2a70272e
#
_cell.length_a   1.000
_cell.length_b   1.000
_cell.length_c   1.000
_cell.angle_alpha   90.00
_cell.angle_beta   90.00
_cell.angle_gamma   90.00
#
_symmetry.space_group_name_H-M   'P 1'
#
loop_
_entity.id
_entity.type
_entity.pdbx_description
1 polymer ?
#
loop_
_entity_poly.entity_id
_entity_poly.type
_entity_poly.pdbx_seq_one_letter_code
_entity_poly.pdbx_strand_id
1 'polypeptide(L)'
;MQFVITNPAQFVQLNSHAPLRWLASLRSTRDGKAVSNVIGSVILTRRDSGITTAHDLIGKTVGAIDAQAFGGYLLGYKALSDAGLRPERDFHLRFTGFPGDALIYMLREKAVQAAIVPVCLLENMDQEGLINKKDFIALLSRPTPLPCLTSTPLYPDWSFAALPAVSDALADRVTRALFNAPAAASLPPPRHFTGARQRRPVRWKRCCVMFVSTLSSVDCGWMSKVG
;
A
#
# COMPACT_ATOMS: atom_id res chain seq x y z
N MET A 1 -1.75 -19.38 17.23
CA MET A 1 -2.33 -18.24 16.47
C MET A 1 -3.57 -18.74 15.76
N GLN A 2 -4.68 -17.98 15.76
CA GLN A 2 -5.96 -18.37 15.16
C GLN A 2 -6.36 -17.50 13.96
N PHE A 3 -5.99 -16.24 13.98
CA PHE A 3 -6.28 -15.24 12.95
C PHE A 3 -5.01 -14.51 12.54
N VAL A 4 -5.02 -13.96 11.34
CA VAL A 4 -3.89 -13.22 10.78
C VAL A 4 -4.39 -12.00 10.01
N ILE A 5 -3.64 -10.91 10.08
CA ILE A 5 -3.80 -9.73 9.23
C ILE A 5 -2.58 -9.67 8.33
N THR A 6 -2.81 -9.64 7.02
CA THR A 6 -1.73 -9.63 6.03
C THR A 6 -2.06 -8.71 4.85
N ASN A 7 -1.03 -8.25 4.15
CA ASN A 7 -1.26 -7.67 2.84
C ASN A 7 -1.67 -8.77 1.82
N PRO A 8 -2.27 -8.42 0.68
CA PRO A 8 -2.76 -9.41 -0.29
C PRO A 8 -1.69 -10.39 -0.81
N ALA A 9 -0.45 -9.95 -1.03
CA ALA A 9 0.62 -10.84 -1.48
C ALA A 9 0.99 -11.88 -0.42
N GLN A 10 1.14 -11.44 0.82
CA GLN A 10 1.39 -12.35 1.95
C GLN A 10 0.20 -13.30 2.18
N PHE A 11 -1.05 -12.83 1.99
CA PHE A 11 -2.22 -13.72 2.07
C PHE A 11 -2.10 -14.86 1.05
N VAL A 12 -1.81 -14.56 -0.22
CA VAL A 12 -1.69 -15.57 -1.27
C VAL A 12 -0.56 -16.55 -0.96
N GLN A 13 0.59 -16.05 -0.52
CA GLN A 13 1.73 -16.89 -0.13
C GLN A 13 1.37 -17.81 1.04
N LEU A 14 0.76 -17.31 2.09
CA LEU A 14 0.35 -18.14 3.24
C LEU A 14 -0.73 -19.14 2.85
N ASN A 15 -1.70 -18.72 2.04
CA ASN A 15 -2.79 -19.59 1.57
C ASN A 15 -2.31 -20.75 0.69
N SER A 16 -1.15 -20.62 0.02
CA SER A 16 -0.55 -21.72 -0.75
C SER A 16 0.01 -22.84 0.14
N HIS A 17 0.33 -22.53 1.40
CA HIS A 17 0.84 -23.50 2.37
C HIS A 17 -0.26 -24.07 3.28
N ALA A 18 -1.25 -23.27 3.61
CA ALA A 18 -2.38 -23.67 4.43
C ALA A 18 -3.63 -22.87 4.03
N PRO A 19 -4.79 -23.51 3.75
CA PRO A 19 -5.98 -22.83 3.28
C PRO A 19 -6.48 -21.82 4.33
N LEU A 20 -6.37 -20.54 4.03
CA LEU A 20 -6.85 -19.46 4.86
C LEU A 20 -8.28 -19.07 4.44
N ARG A 21 -9.12 -18.73 5.39
CA ARG A 21 -10.43 -18.13 5.11
C ARG A 21 -10.35 -16.63 5.24
N TRP A 22 -10.53 -15.91 4.14
CA TRP A 22 -10.66 -14.46 4.12
C TRP A 22 -11.98 -14.06 4.75
N LEU A 23 -11.95 -13.33 5.86
CA LEU A 23 -13.14 -12.92 6.61
C LEU A 23 -13.52 -11.47 6.33
N ALA A 24 -12.53 -10.59 6.22
CA ALA A 24 -12.75 -9.16 6.04
C ALA A 24 -11.54 -8.48 5.41
N SER A 25 -11.77 -7.32 4.77
CA SER A 25 -10.70 -6.44 4.28
C SER A 25 -10.65 -5.16 5.08
N LEU A 26 -9.44 -4.62 5.23
CA LEU A 26 -9.22 -3.32 5.84
C LEU A 26 -9.93 -2.23 5.04
N ARG A 27 -10.57 -1.32 5.74
CA ARG A 27 -11.11 -0.09 5.17
C ARG A 27 -10.54 1.10 5.91
N SER A 28 -9.85 1.96 5.19
CA SER A 28 -9.34 3.21 5.75
C SER A 28 -10.44 4.25 5.80
N THR A 29 -10.51 5.00 6.89
CA THR A 29 -11.42 6.15 7.03
C THR A 29 -10.63 7.39 7.40
N ARG A 30 -11.05 8.54 6.87
CA ARG A 30 -10.52 9.85 7.24
C ARG A 30 -11.68 10.73 7.68
N ASP A 31 -11.57 11.34 8.86
CA ASP A 31 -12.60 12.21 9.44
C ASP A 31 -13.99 11.52 9.46
N GLY A 32 -14.03 10.22 9.76
CA GLY A 32 -15.24 9.40 9.80
C GLY A 32 -15.81 9.01 8.43
N LYS A 33 -15.24 9.47 7.32
CA LYS A 33 -15.65 9.09 5.96
C LYS A 33 -14.75 7.97 5.43
N ALA A 34 -15.33 7.01 4.75
CA ALA A 34 -14.57 5.97 4.08
C ALA A 34 -13.70 6.59 2.98
N VAL A 35 -12.38 6.36 3.05
CA VAL A 35 -11.43 6.87 2.06
C VAL A 35 -11.10 5.80 1.04
N SER A 36 -10.79 4.58 1.50
CA SER A 36 -10.42 3.50 0.61
C SER A 36 -10.58 2.15 1.30
N ASN A 37 -10.92 1.13 0.52
CA ASN A 37 -10.84 -0.29 0.88
C ASN A 37 -9.96 -1.04 -0.13
N VAL A 38 -9.17 -0.31 -0.88
CA VAL A 38 -8.31 -0.82 -1.95
C VAL A 38 -6.90 -0.29 -1.81
N ILE A 39 -5.96 -1.08 -2.29
CA ILE A 39 -4.55 -0.75 -2.37
C ILE A 39 -4.07 -0.80 -3.82
N GLY A 40 -3.16 0.08 -4.16
CA GLY A 40 -2.46 0.14 -5.43
C GLY A 40 -1.12 0.82 -5.25
N SER A 41 -0.39 0.98 -6.34
CA SER A 41 0.87 1.74 -6.36
C SER A 41 0.77 2.90 -7.33
N VAL A 42 1.51 3.95 -7.01
CA VAL A 42 1.85 5.00 -7.96
C VAL A 42 3.36 5.07 -8.11
N ILE A 43 3.83 5.22 -9.34
CA ILE A 43 5.24 5.41 -9.68
C ILE A 43 5.42 6.89 -9.95
N LEU A 44 6.04 7.59 -9.02
CA LEU A 44 6.21 9.04 -9.05
C LEU A 44 7.59 9.42 -9.56
N THR A 45 7.64 10.51 -10.29
CA THR A 45 8.85 11.23 -10.63
C THR A 45 8.62 12.73 -10.45
N ARG A 46 9.70 13.53 -10.37
CA ARG A 46 9.54 14.98 -10.33
C ARG A 46 9.16 15.51 -11.70
N ARG A 47 8.31 16.51 -11.72
CA ARG A 47 7.89 17.20 -12.96
C ARG A 47 9.07 17.83 -13.71
N ASP A 48 10.07 18.33 -12.99
CA ASP A 48 11.26 18.96 -13.53
C ASP A 48 12.40 17.98 -13.92
N SER A 49 12.17 16.68 -13.79
CA SER A 49 13.21 15.67 -13.99
C SER A 49 13.48 15.30 -15.45
N GLY A 50 12.57 15.65 -16.37
CA GLY A 50 12.60 15.17 -17.76
C GLY A 50 12.19 13.70 -17.93
N ILE A 51 11.86 12.99 -16.84
CA ILE A 51 11.39 11.59 -16.87
C ILE A 51 9.87 11.61 -17.07
N THR A 52 9.41 11.18 -18.24
CA THR A 52 7.99 11.20 -18.63
C THR A 52 7.45 9.83 -18.98
N THR A 53 8.32 8.88 -19.27
CA THR A 53 7.97 7.49 -19.59
C THR A 53 8.66 6.50 -18.65
N ALA A 54 8.16 5.27 -18.61
CA ALA A 54 8.81 4.21 -17.83
C ALA A 54 10.23 3.89 -18.34
N HIS A 55 10.47 4.00 -19.65
CA HIS A 55 11.79 3.73 -20.23
C HIS A 55 12.85 4.76 -19.86
N ASP A 56 12.47 5.99 -19.49
CA ASP A 56 13.40 7.01 -18.98
C ASP A 56 14.03 6.62 -17.62
N LEU A 57 13.50 5.56 -16.98
CA LEU A 57 14.06 5.00 -15.73
C LEU A 57 15.32 4.17 -15.95
N ILE A 58 15.66 3.79 -17.18
CA ILE A 58 16.86 3.00 -17.47
C ILE A 58 18.10 3.73 -16.96
N GLY A 59 18.90 3.03 -16.15
CA GLY A 59 20.10 3.57 -15.49
C GLY A 59 19.84 4.55 -14.33
N LYS A 60 18.58 4.75 -13.92
CA LYS A 60 18.21 5.65 -12.82
C LYS A 60 18.07 4.89 -11.50
N THR A 61 17.99 5.63 -10.39
CA THR A 61 17.67 5.06 -9.08
C THR A 61 16.17 5.20 -8.80
N VAL A 62 15.52 4.07 -8.54
CA VAL A 62 14.11 3.99 -8.18
C VAL A 62 14.00 3.59 -6.72
N GLY A 63 13.37 4.45 -5.92
CA GLY A 63 13.10 4.19 -4.51
C GLY A 63 11.85 3.33 -4.34
N ALA A 64 11.86 2.44 -3.36
CA ALA A 64 10.70 1.66 -2.94
C ALA A 64 10.74 1.43 -1.42
N ILE A 65 9.62 1.02 -0.81
CA ILE A 65 9.56 0.84 0.64
C ILE A 65 10.34 -0.40 1.05
N ASP A 66 9.94 -1.56 0.56
CA ASP A 66 10.50 -2.86 0.91
C ASP A 66 10.17 -3.88 -0.18
N ALA A 67 11.01 -4.89 -0.36
CA ALA A 67 10.85 -5.91 -1.41
C ALA A 67 9.53 -6.70 -1.30
N GLN A 68 8.93 -6.80 -0.11
CA GLN A 68 7.65 -7.46 0.13
C GLN A 68 6.47 -6.49 0.30
N ALA A 69 6.72 -5.19 0.18
CA ALA A 69 5.67 -4.18 0.32
C ALA A 69 4.73 -4.20 -0.89
N PHE A 70 3.49 -4.68 -0.70
CA PHE A 70 2.55 -4.88 -1.81
C PHE A 70 2.30 -3.58 -2.58
N GLY A 71 1.76 -2.52 -1.94
CA GLY A 71 1.55 -1.22 -2.57
C GLY A 71 2.81 -0.36 -2.66
N GLY A 72 3.83 -0.63 -1.85
CA GLY A 72 5.07 0.14 -1.81
C GLY A 72 6.18 -0.40 -2.72
N TYR A 73 5.97 -1.50 -3.43
CA TYR A 73 6.91 -2.09 -4.38
C TYR A 73 6.27 -3.06 -5.37
N LEU A 74 5.69 -4.19 -4.92
CA LEU A 74 5.35 -5.33 -5.79
C LEU A 74 4.41 -4.96 -6.93
N LEU A 75 3.40 -4.13 -6.70
CA LEU A 75 2.49 -3.70 -7.75
C LEU A 75 3.18 -2.76 -8.76
N GLY A 76 4.03 -1.85 -8.29
CA GLY A 76 4.83 -0.99 -9.17
C GLY A 76 5.86 -1.78 -9.97
N TYR A 77 6.52 -2.77 -9.33
CA TYR A 77 7.38 -3.73 -10.01
C TYR A 77 6.67 -4.40 -11.18
N LYS A 78 5.47 -4.95 -10.92
CA LYS A 78 4.65 -5.59 -11.95
C LYS A 78 4.32 -4.62 -13.09
N ALA A 79 3.92 -3.39 -12.78
CA ALA A 79 3.58 -2.40 -13.80
C ALA A 79 4.78 -2.02 -14.68
N LEU A 80 5.98 -1.89 -14.09
CA LEU A 80 7.21 -1.64 -14.83
C LEU A 80 7.61 -2.85 -15.68
N SER A 81 7.46 -4.07 -15.15
CA SER A 81 7.70 -5.31 -15.89
C SER A 81 6.76 -5.47 -17.09
N ASP A 82 5.47 -5.15 -16.91
CA ASP A 82 4.47 -5.16 -17.99
C ASP A 82 4.76 -4.09 -19.06
N ALA A 83 5.44 -3.00 -18.69
CA ALA A 83 5.93 -1.98 -19.61
C ALA A 83 7.26 -2.35 -20.30
N GLY A 84 7.74 -3.59 -20.11
CA GLY A 84 8.94 -4.11 -20.77
C GLY A 84 10.26 -3.87 -20.03
N LEU A 85 10.23 -3.31 -18.82
CA LEU A 85 11.43 -3.10 -18.00
C LEU A 85 11.70 -4.31 -17.10
N ARG A 86 12.96 -4.52 -16.80
CA ARG A 86 13.43 -5.52 -15.83
C ARG A 86 14.03 -4.80 -14.63
N PRO A 87 13.25 -4.67 -13.53
CA PRO A 87 13.64 -3.82 -12.40
C PRO A 87 15.01 -4.13 -11.78
N GLU A 88 15.49 -5.38 -11.85
CA GLU A 88 16.80 -5.77 -11.31
C GLU A 88 17.96 -5.43 -12.24
N ARG A 89 17.69 -5.07 -13.51
CA ARG A 89 18.70 -4.88 -14.55
C ARG A 89 18.72 -3.48 -15.13
N ASP A 90 17.54 -2.91 -15.32
CA ASP A 90 17.38 -1.71 -16.12
C ASP A 90 17.52 -0.44 -15.27
N PHE A 91 17.34 -0.54 -13.94
CA PHE A 91 17.55 0.57 -13.00
C PHE A 91 17.99 0.08 -11.61
N HIS A 92 18.48 1.01 -10.79
CA HIS A 92 18.96 0.70 -9.43
C HIS A 92 17.81 0.82 -8.43
N LEU A 93 17.43 -0.29 -7.79
CA LEU A 93 16.46 -0.28 -6.70
C LEU A 93 17.09 0.16 -5.38
N ARG A 94 16.39 1.05 -4.67
CA ARG A 94 16.77 1.49 -3.33
C ARG A 94 15.58 1.33 -2.38
N PHE A 95 15.69 0.38 -1.45
CA PHE A 95 14.70 0.19 -0.40
C PHE A 95 15.02 1.09 0.80
N THR A 96 14.00 1.74 1.35
CA THR A 96 14.15 2.71 2.46
C THR A 96 13.54 2.21 3.77
N GLY A 97 12.71 1.18 3.71
CA GLY A 97 11.88 0.78 4.84
C GLY A 97 10.70 1.75 5.05
N PHE A 98 9.98 1.54 6.16
CA PHE A 98 8.94 2.46 6.61
C PHE A 98 9.54 3.60 7.45
N PRO A 99 8.94 4.79 7.43
CA PRO A 99 7.70 5.19 6.76
C PRO A 99 7.90 5.54 5.27
N GLY A 100 6.85 5.31 4.46
CA GLY A 100 6.91 5.51 3.00
C GLY A 100 7.00 6.97 2.54
N ASP A 101 6.64 7.94 3.37
CA ASP A 101 6.77 9.38 3.13
C ASP A 101 8.23 9.82 2.94
N ALA A 102 9.19 9.11 3.54
CA ALA A 102 10.61 9.33 3.31
C ALA A 102 10.96 9.28 1.81
N LEU A 103 10.32 8.40 1.03
CA LEU A 103 10.54 8.30 -0.42
C LEU A 103 10.14 9.56 -1.17
N ILE A 104 9.05 10.23 -0.76
CA ILE A 104 8.61 11.49 -1.39
C ILE A 104 9.63 12.59 -1.12
N TYR A 105 10.16 12.67 0.10
CA TYR A 105 11.22 13.61 0.44
C TYR A 105 12.51 13.31 -0.36
N MET A 106 12.92 12.04 -0.45
CA MET A 106 14.08 11.65 -1.24
C MET A 106 13.92 11.97 -2.73
N LEU A 107 12.70 11.82 -3.26
CA LEU A 107 12.39 12.19 -4.63
C LEU A 107 12.47 13.71 -4.83
N ARG A 108 11.95 14.50 -3.89
CA ARG A 108 12.05 15.97 -3.87
C ARG A 108 13.50 16.43 -3.84
N GLU A 109 14.30 15.85 -2.94
CA GLU A 109 15.71 16.18 -2.75
C GLU A 109 16.65 15.54 -3.81
N LYS A 110 16.09 14.91 -4.86
CA LYS A 110 16.83 14.31 -5.98
C LYS A 110 17.71 13.10 -5.59
N ALA A 111 17.54 12.55 -4.38
CA ALA A 111 18.27 11.38 -3.90
C ALA A 111 17.84 10.08 -4.62
N VAL A 112 16.63 10.06 -5.19
CA VAL A 112 16.14 9.08 -6.15
C VAL A 112 15.47 9.80 -7.31
N GLN A 113 15.40 9.17 -8.49
CA GLN A 113 14.82 9.77 -9.69
C GLN A 113 13.34 9.40 -9.87
N ALA A 114 12.94 8.24 -9.33
CA ALA A 114 11.55 7.85 -9.21
C ALA A 114 11.30 7.15 -7.86
N ALA A 115 10.04 7.05 -7.46
CA ALA A 115 9.63 6.37 -6.24
C ALA A 115 8.35 5.56 -6.48
N ILE A 116 8.34 4.30 -6.01
CA ILE A 116 7.16 3.45 -5.98
C ILE A 116 6.56 3.56 -4.58
N VAL A 117 5.34 4.12 -4.48
CA VAL A 117 4.67 4.33 -3.20
C VAL A 117 3.21 3.87 -3.27
N PRO A 118 2.57 3.59 -2.14
CA PRO A 118 1.13 3.31 -2.11
C PRO A 118 0.32 4.49 -2.64
N VAL A 119 -0.79 4.20 -3.31
CA VAL A 119 -1.74 5.22 -3.77
C VAL A 119 -2.17 6.12 -2.61
N CYS A 120 -2.49 7.37 -2.93
CA CYS A 120 -2.93 8.43 -2.01
C CYS A 120 -1.87 8.92 -1.00
N LEU A 121 -0.68 8.36 -0.95
CA LEU A 121 0.38 8.87 -0.06
C LEU A 121 0.77 10.31 -0.43
N LEU A 122 0.99 10.58 -1.71
CA LEU A 122 1.34 11.92 -2.20
C LEU A 122 0.26 12.95 -1.86
N GLU A 123 -1.00 12.61 -2.13
CA GLU A 123 -2.14 13.49 -1.91
C GLU A 123 -2.40 13.74 -0.41
N ASN A 124 -2.14 12.73 0.43
CA ASN A 124 -2.22 12.89 1.88
C ASN A 124 -1.15 13.86 2.39
N MET A 125 0.09 13.72 1.93
CA MET A 125 1.17 14.63 2.30
C MET A 125 0.92 16.07 1.80
N ASP A 126 0.35 16.23 0.60
CA ASP A 126 -0.06 17.53 0.08
C ASP A 126 -1.16 18.19 0.93
N GLN A 127 -2.19 17.42 1.31
CA GLN A 127 -3.27 17.90 2.19
C GLN A 127 -2.77 18.27 3.60
N GLU A 128 -1.71 17.65 4.07
CA GLU A 128 -1.06 17.97 5.33
C GLU A 128 -0.07 19.14 5.22
N GLY A 129 0.10 19.69 4.01
CA GLY A 129 0.99 20.81 3.75
C GLY A 129 2.49 20.46 3.81
N LEU A 130 2.83 19.15 3.74
CA LEU A 130 4.20 18.67 3.84
C LEU A 130 4.97 18.79 2.52
N ILE A 131 4.25 18.72 1.40
CA ILE A 131 4.79 18.82 0.03
C ILE A 131 3.75 19.50 -0.89
N ASN A 132 4.16 19.84 -2.11
CA ASN A 132 3.26 20.26 -3.17
C ASN A 132 3.16 19.13 -4.21
N LYS A 133 1.99 18.48 -4.31
CA LYS A 133 1.81 17.36 -5.26
C LYS A 133 2.00 17.79 -6.73
N LYS A 134 1.86 19.08 -7.06
CA LYS A 134 2.08 19.59 -8.42
C LYS A 134 3.53 19.45 -8.90
N ASP A 135 4.49 19.27 -7.97
CA ASP A 135 5.90 19.10 -8.29
C ASP A 135 6.20 17.68 -8.80
N PHE A 136 5.22 16.77 -8.75
CA PHE A 136 5.35 15.38 -9.12
C PHE A 136 4.40 15.01 -10.26
N ILE A 137 4.76 13.95 -10.98
CA ILE A 137 3.92 13.30 -11.99
C ILE A 137 3.93 11.78 -11.77
N ALA A 138 2.87 11.11 -12.20
CA ALA A 138 2.78 9.66 -12.18
C ALA A 138 3.17 9.09 -13.54
N LEU A 139 4.11 8.16 -13.57
CA LEU A 139 4.37 7.32 -14.74
C LEU A 139 3.31 6.22 -14.84
N LEU A 140 3.04 5.74 -16.07
CA LEU A 140 2.04 4.71 -16.34
C LEU A 140 0.67 5.03 -15.72
N SER A 141 0.31 6.31 -15.68
CA SER A 141 -0.92 6.80 -15.06
C SER A 141 -2.16 6.09 -15.62
N ARG A 142 -3.10 5.72 -14.74
CA ARG A 142 -4.33 5.02 -15.09
C ARG A 142 -5.56 5.75 -14.52
N PRO A 143 -6.71 5.65 -15.20
CA PRO A 143 -7.97 6.08 -14.62
C PRO A 143 -8.27 5.33 -13.31
N THR A 144 -8.79 6.04 -12.32
CA THR A 144 -9.09 5.49 -10.99
C THR A 144 -10.32 6.17 -10.40
N PRO A 145 -11.16 5.45 -9.63
CA PRO A 145 -12.24 6.05 -8.88
C PRO A 145 -11.75 6.81 -7.63
N LEU A 146 -10.45 6.67 -7.28
CA LEU A 146 -9.86 7.38 -6.15
C LEU A 146 -9.49 8.83 -6.54
N PRO A 147 -9.54 9.77 -5.59
CA PRO A 147 -9.07 11.14 -5.81
C PRO A 147 -7.53 11.25 -5.79
N CYS A 148 -6.83 10.21 -6.23
CA CYS A 148 -5.39 10.04 -6.12
C CYS A 148 -4.82 9.54 -7.44
N LEU A 149 -3.55 9.85 -7.70
CA LEU A 149 -2.82 9.26 -8.82
C LEU A 149 -2.59 7.76 -8.60
N THR A 150 -2.67 6.97 -9.67
CA THR A 150 -2.32 5.55 -9.65
C THR A 150 -1.63 5.13 -10.94
N SER A 151 -0.69 4.19 -10.82
CA SER A 151 0.02 3.55 -11.94
C SER A 151 -0.39 2.09 -12.13
N THR A 152 -1.18 1.53 -11.21
CA THR A 152 -1.54 0.11 -11.19
C THR A 152 -3.04 -0.10 -11.07
N PRO A 153 -3.56 -1.30 -11.40
CA PRO A 153 -4.87 -1.70 -10.93
C PRO A 153 -4.98 -1.59 -9.41
N LEU A 154 -6.21 -1.48 -8.91
CA LEU A 154 -6.52 -1.46 -7.48
C LEU A 154 -6.93 -2.86 -7.02
N TYR A 155 -6.47 -3.27 -5.87
CA TYR A 155 -6.72 -4.55 -5.24
C TYR A 155 -7.38 -4.34 -3.88
N PRO A 156 -8.09 -5.35 -3.32
CA PRO A 156 -8.55 -5.27 -1.93
C PRO A 156 -7.40 -4.95 -1.00
N ASP A 157 -7.66 -4.15 0.03
CA ASP A 157 -6.67 -3.78 1.03
C ASP A 157 -6.37 -4.97 1.97
N TRP A 158 -5.62 -4.76 3.04
CA TRP A 158 -5.17 -5.81 3.95
C TRP A 158 -6.30 -6.77 4.35
N SER A 159 -6.02 -8.06 4.33
CA SER A 159 -6.96 -9.11 4.70
C SER A 159 -6.89 -9.42 6.19
N PHE A 160 -8.05 -9.65 6.78
CA PHE A 160 -8.19 -10.37 8.04
C PHE A 160 -8.68 -11.78 7.73
N ALA A 161 -7.94 -12.77 8.13
CA ALA A 161 -8.20 -14.16 7.78
C ALA A 161 -8.13 -15.09 8.98
N ALA A 162 -8.94 -16.19 8.93
CA ALA A 162 -8.88 -17.29 9.87
C ALA A 162 -7.97 -18.39 9.34
N LEU A 163 -7.17 -18.98 10.25
CA LEU A 163 -6.39 -20.18 9.97
C LEU A 163 -7.28 -21.44 9.92
N PRO A 164 -6.82 -22.55 9.30
CA PRO A 164 -7.65 -23.75 9.11
C PRO A 164 -8.23 -24.35 10.39
N ALA A 165 -7.51 -24.23 11.51
CA ALA A 165 -7.95 -24.76 12.81
C ALA A 165 -9.08 -23.97 13.47
N VAL A 166 -9.49 -22.82 12.91
CA VAL A 166 -10.58 -22.00 13.46
C VAL A 166 -11.90 -22.59 13.02
N SER A 167 -12.81 -22.89 13.98
CA SER A 167 -14.16 -23.36 13.64
C SER A 167 -14.99 -22.29 12.91
N ASP A 168 -15.94 -22.74 12.09
CA ASP A 168 -16.83 -21.82 11.36
C ASP A 168 -17.61 -20.93 12.32
N ALA A 169 -18.12 -21.49 13.41
CA ALA A 169 -18.85 -20.76 14.43
C ALA A 169 -18.02 -19.62 15.05
N LEU A 170 -16.73 -19.84 15.30
CA LEU A 170 -15.84 -18.79 15.82
C LEU A 170 -15.53 -17.74 14.74
N ALA A 171 -15.24 -18.18 13.52
CA ALA A 171 -14.98 -17.28 12.39
C ALA A 171 -16.18 -16.34 12.14
N ASP A 172 -17.40 -16.89 12.14
CA ASP A 172 -18.63 -16.11 11.96
C ASP A 172 -18.89 -15.12 13.10
N ARG A 173 -18.63 -15.52 14.35
CA ARG A 173 -18.75 -14.62 15.50
C ARG A 173 -17.79 -13.45 15.40
N VAL A 174 -16.53 -13.72 15.04
CA VAL A 174 -15.49 -12.69 14.88
C VAL A 174 -15.85 -11.78 13.71
N THR A 175 -16.26 -12.34 12.58
CA THR A 175 -16.71 -11.55 11.42
C THR A 175 -17.85 -10.61 11.79
N ARG A 176 -18.91 -11.13 12.44
CA ARG A 176 -20.03 -10.27 12.91
C ARG A 176 -19.56 -9.19 13.87
N ALA A 177 -18.66 -9.49 14.79
CA ALA A 177 -18.11 -8.51 15.71
C ALA A 177 -17.35 -7.39 15.00
N LEU A 178 -16.54 -7.73 13.98
CA LEU A 178 -15.80 -6.75 13.16
C LEU A 178 -16.75 -5.81 12.39
N PHE A 179 -17.84 -6.36 11.80
CA PHE A 179 -18.80 -5.57 11.04
C PHE A 179 -19.71 -4.70 11.91
N ASN A 180 -19.99 -5.16 13.13
CA ASN A 180 -20.80 -4.41 14.11
C ASN A 180 -19.97 -3.48 14.99
N ALA A 181 -18.65 -3.50 14.86
CA ALA A 181 -17.79 -2.58 15.62
C ALA A 181 -18.10 -1.13 15.21
N PRO A 182 -18.37 -0.22 16.15
CA PRO A 182 -18.55 1.18 15.83
C PRO A 182 -17.31 1.74 15.14
N ALA A 183 -17.53 2.60 14.14
CA ALA A 183 -16.43 3.23 13.37
C ALA A 183 -15.39 3.99 14.24
N ALA A 184 -15.74 4.25 15.49
CA ALA A 184 -14.90 4.89 16.50
C ALA A 184 -14.11 3.90 17.37
N ALA A 185 -14.24 2.58 17.17
CA ALA A 185 -13.37 1.59 17.80
C ALA A 185 -11.98 1.68 17.17
N SER A 186 -11.33 2.84 17.32
CA SER A 186 -9.95 3.06 16.96
C SER A 186 -9.10 2.14 17.83
N LEU A 187 -8.35 1.23 17.21
CA LEU A 187 -7.18 0.67 17.87
C LEU A 187 -6.36 1.86 18.41
N PRO A 188 -5.92 1.83 19.67
CA PRO A 188 -5.03 2.87 20.15
C PRO A 188 -3.83 2.92 19.18
N PRO A 189 -3.30 4.11 18.90
CA PRO A 189 -2.13 4.24 18.04
C PRO A 189 -1.06 3.28 18.57
N PRO A 190 -0.33 2.57 17.70
CA PRO A 190 0.71 1.65 18.14
C PRO A 190 1.61 2.41 19.10
N ARG A 191 1.79 1.87 20.32
CA ARG A 191 2.64 2.48 21.33
C ARG A 191 4.02 2.61 20.70
N HIS A 192 4.52 3.82 20.61
CA HIS A 192 5.79 4.15 20.02
C HIS A 192 6.90 3.24 20.54
N PHE A 193 7.65 2.62 19.64
CA PHE A 193 8.99 2.16 19.95
C PHE A 193 9.82 3.42 20.24
N THR A 194 10.10 3.66 21.54
CA THR A 194 10.91 4.77 21.99
C THR A 194 12.36 4.47 21.71
N GLY A 195 12.93 5.11 20.71
CA GLY A 195 14.35 5.02 20.36
C GLY A 195 14.96 6.30 19.80
N ALA A 196 14.16 7.36 19.58
CA ALA A 196 14.68 8.66 19.16
C ALA A 196 13.83 9.78 19.77
N ARG A 197 14.49 10.80 20.34
CA ARG A 197 13.83 12.00 20.85
C ARG A 197 13.16 12.76 19.70
N GLN A 198 11.88 12.51 19.45
CA GLN A 198 11.06 13.38 18.59
C GLN A 198 10.63 14.60 19.40
N ARG A 199 11.21 15.75 19.07
CA ARG A 199 10.71 17.06 19.49
C ARG A 199 9.56 17.45 18.57
N ARG A 200 8.35 17.20 18.96
CA ARG A 200 6.98 17.58 18.59
C ARG A 200 6.12 16.36 18.32
N PRO A 201 4.93 16.25 18.92
CA PRO A 201 4.01 15.18 18.60
C PRO A 201 3.44 15.42 17.19
N VAL A 202 3.77 14.56 16.26
CA VAL A 202 3.04 14.48 14.98
C VAL A 202 1.62 14.03 15.34
N ARG A 203 0.66 14.90 15.09
CA ARG A 203 -0.76 14.65 15.36
C ARG A 203 -1.27 13.68 14.28
N TRP A 204 -1.10 12.39 14.52
CA TRP A 204 -1.71 11.36 13.69
C TRP A 204 -3.22 11.53 13.78
N LYS A 205 -3.85 12.05 12.72
CA LYS A 205 -5.29 12.03 12.60
C LYS A 205 -5.73 10.57 12.50
N ARG A 206 -6.65 10.18 13.37
CA ARG A 206 -7.15 8.83 13.61
C ARG A 206 -7.57 8.16 12.30
N CYS A 207 -6.84 7.13 11.86
CA CYS A 207 -7.35 6.18 10.88
C CYS A 207 -8.26 5.19 11.62
N CYS A 208 -9.56 5.29 11.40
CA CYS A 208 -10.50 4.27 11.85
C CYS A 208 -10.44 3.08 10.90
N VAL A 209 -10.25 1.90 11.45
CA VAL A 209 -10.21 0.63 10.72
C VAL A 209 -11.62 0.04 10.71
N MET A 210 -12.24 -0.08 9.55
CA MET A 210 -13.47 -0.85 9.35
C MET A 210 -13.21 -2.00 8.39
N PHE A 211 -13.77 -3.17 8.66
CA PHE A 211 -13.65 -4.33 7.81
C PHE A 211 -14.95 -4.51 7.00
N VAL A 212 -14.83 -4.70 5.69
CA VAL A 212 -15.96 -4.96 4.79
C VAL A 212 -15.63 -6.19 3.94
N SER A 213 -16.53 -7.18 3.90
CA SER A 213 -16.40 -8.32 3.01
C SER A 213 -17.23 -8.12 1.76
N THR A 214 -16.64 -8.34 0.62
CA THR A 214 -17.19 -9.12 -0.51
C THR A 214 -16.14 -9.24 -1.58
N LEU A 215 -15.67 -10.45 -1.81
CA LEU A 215 -14.85 -10.79 -2.98
C LEU A 215 -15.80 -11.19 -4.11
N SER A 216 -16.03 -10.27 -5.05
CA SER A 216 -16.38 -10.69 -6.41
C SER A 216 -15.06 -10.79 -7.20
N SER A 217 -14.69 -12.03 -7.54
CA SER A 217 -13.60 -12.42 -8.48
C SER A 217 -12.42 -11.46 -8.59
N VAL A 218 -11.44 -11.61 -7.71
CA VAL A 218 -10.09 -11.07 -7.94
C VAL A 218 -9.34 -12.09 -8.77
N ASP A 219 -8.80 -11.67 -9.90
CA ASP A 219 -7.92 -12.50 -10.72
C ASP A 219 -6.59 -12.71 -9.98
N CYS A 220 -6.55 -13.77 -9.17
CA CYS A 220 -5.40 -14.17 -8.34
C CYS A 220 -4.27 -14.83 -9.17
N GLY A 221 -4.44 -15.00 -10.47
CA GLY A 221 -3.54 -15.78 -11.32
C GLY A 221 -2.11 -15.23 -11.39
N TRP A 222 -1.93 -13.93 -11.12
CA TRP A 222 -0.60 -13.33 -11.13
C TRP A 222 0.13 -13.46 -9.79
N MET A 223 -0.58 -13.39 -8.67
CA MET A 223 0.06 -13.42 -7.34
C MET A 223 0.75 -14.75 -7.03
N SER A 224 0.35 -15.85 -7.70
CA SER A 224 0.99 -17.17 -7.55
C SER A 224 2.33 -17.31 -8.29
N LYS A 225 2.75 -16.29 -9.08
CA LYS A 225 4.01 -16.32 -9.86
C LYS A 225 5.12 -15.47 -9.24
N VAL A 226 4.90 -14.87 -8.08
CA VAL A 226 5.85 -14.00 -7.36
C VAL A 226 6.38 -14.73 -6.11
N GLY A 227 6.58 -16.05 -6.21
CA GLY A 227 7.21 -16.89 -5.18
C GLY A 227 8.56 -17.36 -5.61
#